data_d4e1236866746311cd3d218599503e4d
#
_entry.id   d4e1236866746311cd3d218599503e4d
#
_cell.length_a   1.000
_cell.length_b   1.000
_cell.length_c   1.000
_cell.angle_alpha   90.00
_cell.angle_beta   90.00
_cell.angle_gamma   90.00
#
_symmetry.space_group_name_H-M   'P 1'
#
loop_
_entity.id
_entity.type
_entity.pdbx_description
1 polymer ?
#
loop_
_entity_poly.entity_id
_entity_poly.type
_entity_poly.pdbx_seq_one_letter_code
_entity_poly.pdbx_strand_id
1 'polypeptide(L)'
;MSLEGQGLLILVDPVRTNGVEAARIGKAAKAAGARGILIGSSFDGAAQTHEVAKALRENAPGIPVALFPGSAMQLTDQVDLVLFLSLVSGRNPQYLIEEHVRAVPFLQRHPVATLSTAYILIDGGRVTSVEAVSQTRPLPADKPELVAAHAIAAHLIGMQAIYLEAGSGAERPVPENVIRACRAAVPDRPLFVGGGIRTPAQARAARAAGADFVVIGTVVEEGSNLKAFVEAAR
;
A
#
# COMPACT_ATOMS: atom_id res chain seq x y z
N MET A 1 13.55 -9.89 -3.78
CA MET A 1 12.47 -9.90 -4.79
C MET A 1 11.95 -8.49 -5.00
N SER A 2 11.50 -8.13 -6.21
CA SER A 2 10.93 -6.81 -6.52
C SER A 2 9.44 -6.92 -6.85
N LEU A 3 8.69 -5.85 -6.57
CA LEU A 3 7.31 -5.71 -7.06
C LEU A 3 7.35 -5.22 -8.50
N GLU A 4 7.23 -6.13 -9.46
CA GLU A 4 7.26 -5.83 -10.89
C GLU A 4 5.97 -6.27 -11.57
N GLY A 5 5.65 -5.60 -12.67
CA GLY A 5 4.46 -5.91 -13.49
C GLY A 5 3.19 -5.31 -12.91
N GLN A 6 2.11 -6.11 -12.89
CA GLN A 6 0.77 -5.65 -12.55
C GLN A 6 0.02 -6.74 -11.77
N GLY A 7 -0.98 -6.36 -10.99
CA GLY A 7 -1.87 -7.33 -10.35
C GLY A 7 -2.35 -6.97 -8.96
N LEU A 8 -2.82 -7.97 -8.25
CA LEU A 8 -3.34 -7.84 -6.90
C LEU A 8 -2.22 -7.91 -5.86
N LEU A 9 -2.21 -6.96 -4.95
CA LEU A 9 -1.46 -7.03 -3.70
C LEU A 9 -2.42 -7.20 -2.52
N ILE A 10 -1.99 -8.01 -1.56
CA ILE A 10 -2.73 -8.26 -0.32
C ILE A 10 -2.07 -7.46 0.80
N LEU A 11 -2.82 -6.60 1.47
CA LEU A 11 -2.34 -5.87 2.65
C LEU A 11 -2.75 -6.63 3.91
N VAL A 12 -1.77 -6.92 4.75
CA VAL A 12 -1.92 -7.59 6.06
C VAL A 12 -1.62 -6.59 7.17
N ASP A 13 -2.57 -6.38 8.06
CA ASP A 13 -2.38 -5.55 9.24
C ASP A 13 -1.79 -6.39 10.39
N PRO A 14 -0.55 -6.12 10.84
CA PRO A 14 0.10 -6.90 11.89
C PRO A 14 -0.57 -6.74 13.27
N VAL A 15 -1.37 -5.70 13.49
CA VAL A 15 -2.15 -5.55 14.73
C VAL A 15 -3.26 -6.60 14.82
N ARG A 16 -3.84 -6.98 13.69
CA ARG A 16 -4.99 -7.89 13.58
C ARG A 16 -4.60 -9.31 13.21
N THR A 17 -3.33 -9.53 12.87
CA THR A 17 -2.84 -10.79 12.30
C THR A 17 -1.71 -11.33 13.17
N ASN A 18 -1.85 -12.52 13.69
CA ASN A 18 -0.76 -13.26 14.35
C ASN A 18 -0.02 -14.16 13.34
N GLY A 19 1.08 -14.80 13.77
CA GLY A 19 1.90 -15.65 12.91
C GLY A 19 1.15 -16.82 12.27
N VAL A 20 0.18 -17.43 12.97
CA VAL A 20 -0.62 -18.55 12.44
C VAL A 20 -1.55 -18.06 11.33
N GLU A 21 -2.20 -16.94 11.56
CA GLU A 21 -3.09 -16.34 10.55
C GLU A 21 -2.28 -15.80 9.36
N ALA A 22 -1.13 -15.20 9.59
CA ALA A 22 -0.21 -14.77 8.55
C ALA A 22 0.21 -15.94 7.65
N ALA A 23 0.55 -17.10 8.25
CA ALA A 23 0.88 -18.30 7.49
C ALA A 23 -0.30 -18.78 6.61
N ARG A 24 -1.53 -18.73 7.14
CA ARG A 24 -2.75 -19.06 6.39
C ARG A 24 -2.96 -18.10 5.20
N ILE A 25 -2.83 -16.79 5.46
CA ILE A 25 -2.96 -15.74 4.42
C ILE A 25 -1.88 -15.92 3.35
N GLY A 26 -0.63 -16.17 3.73
CA GLY A 26 0.47 -16.41 2.80
C GLY A 26 0.21 -17.56 1.84
N LYS A 27 -0.24 -18.71 2.37
CA LYS A 27 -0.64 -19.88 1.55
C LYS A 27 -1.79 -19.55 0.61
N ALA A 28 -2.82 -18.85 1.09
CA ALA A 28 -3.98 -18.46 0.31
C ALA A 28 -3.59 -17.46 -0.81
N ALA A 29 -2.75 -16.47 -0.51
CA ALA A 29 -2.22 -15.50 -1.46
C ALA A 29 -1.47 -16.20 -2.61
N LYS A 30 -0.59 -17.14 -2.26
CA LYS A 30 0.16 -17.95 -3.23
C LYS A 30 -0.77 -18.79 -4.10
N ALA A 31 -1.71 -19.51 -3.49
CA ALA A 31 -2.65 -20.36 -4.21
C ALA A 31 -3.56 -19.55 -5.15
N ALA A 32 -3.93 -18.34 -4.78
CA ALA A 32 -4.71 -17.44 -5.62
C ALA A 32 -3.90 -16.78 -6.75
N GLY A 33 -2.57 -16.75 -6.66
CA GLY A 33 -1.69 -16.08 -7.62
C GLY A 33 -1.59 -14.56 -7.38
N ALA A 34 -1.65 -14.11 -6.13
CA ALA A 34 -1.40 -12.71 -5.79
C ALA A 34 0.01 -12.28 -6.21
N ARG A 35 0.18 -11.03 -6.60
CA ARG A 35 1.44 -10.49 -7.10
C ARG A 35 2.44 -10.17 -6.00
N GLY A 36 1.96 -9.89 -4.80
CA GLY A 36 2.76 -9.62 -3.60
C GLY A 36 1.89 -9.47 -2.36
N ILE A 37 2.56 -9.37 -1.23
CA ILE A 37 1.94 -9.13 0.07
C ILE A 37 2.58 -7.88 0.67
N LEU A 38 1.75 -6.93 1.09
CA LEU A 38 2.14 -5.77 1.88
C LEU A 38 1.85 -6.03 3.35
N ILE A 39 2.71 -5.54 4.24
CA ILE A 39 2.50 -5.60 5.70
C ILE A 39 2.56 -4.17 6.22
N GLY A 40 1.56 -3.73 6.96
CA GLY A 40 1.59 -2.41 7.56
C GLY A 40 0.33 -2.07 8.34
N SER A 41 0.49 -1.13 9.24
CA SER A 41 -0.59 -0.52 10.01
C SER A 41 -0.36 0.98 10.12
N SER A 42 -1.44 1.75 10.10
CA SER A 42 -1.36 3.22 10.19
C SER A 42 -0.98 3.74 11.58
N PHE A 43 -1.16 2.94 12.64
CA PHE A 43 -1.01 3.42 14.02
C PHE A 43 -0.07 2.57 14.85
N ASP A 44 -0.26 1.26 14.91
CA ASP A 44 0.46 0.34 15.81
C ASP A 44 1.06 -0.84 14.99
N GLY A 45 1.42 -1.94 15.63
CA GLY A 45 1.89 -3.17 14.99
C GLY A 45 3.41 -3.34 14.99
N ALA A 46 4.17 -2.42 15.54
CA ALA A 46 5.62 -2.51 15.59
C ALA A 46 6.12 -3.82 16.24
N ALA A 47 5.48 -4.25 17.33
CA ALA A 47 5.87 -5.46 18.04
C ALA A 47 5.57 -6.75 17.23
N GLN A 48 4.53 -6.76 16.41
CA GLN A 48 4.07 -7.94 15.67
C GLN A 48 4.65 -8.04 14.26
N THR A 49 5.11 -6.92 13.69
CA THR A 49 5.52 -6.84 12.27
C THR A 49 6.58 -7.88 11.91
N HIS A 50 7.58 -8.08 12.76
CA HIS A 50 8.67 -9.04 12.49
C HIS A 50 8.15 -10.48 12.39
N GLU A 51 7.33 -10.92 13.35
CA GLU A 51 6.76 -12.28 13.37
C GLU A 51 5.83 -12.51 12.18
N VAL A 52 4.94 -11.55 11.89
CA VAL A 52 4.01 -11.62 10.76
C VAL A 52 4.76 -11.67 9.43
N ALA A 53 5.78 -10.83 9.25
CA ALA A 53 6.61 -10.81 8.05
C ALA A 53 7.32 -12.16 7.83
N LYS A 54 7.94 -12.71 8.88
CA LYS A 54 8.60 -14.00 8.85
C LYS A 54 7.63 -15.11 8.45
N ALA A 55 6.47 -15.17 9.10
CA ALA A 55 5.46 -16.18 8.81
C ALA A 55 4.96 -16.11 7.36
N LEU A 56 4.74 -14.90 6.81
CA LEU A 56 4.36 -14.70 5.41
C LEU A 56 5.44 -15.20 4.45
N ARG A 57 6.71 -14.83 4.65
CA ARG A 57 7.82 -15.28 3.80
C ARG A 57 7.97 -16.79 3.76
N GLU A 58 7.90 -17.43 4.92
CA GLU A 58 8.01 -18.89 5.03
C GLU A 58 6.87 -19.66 4.37
N ASN A 59 5.67 -19.08 4.37
CA ASN A 59 4.44 -19.73 3.87
C ASN A 59 3.96 -19.25 2.49
N ALA A 60 4.60 -18.23 1.92
CA ALA A 60 4.35 -17.76 0.56
C ALA A 60 5.64 -17.70 -0.28
N PRO A 61 6.46 -18.78 -0.36
CA PRO A 61 7.72 -18.73 -1.09
C PRO A 61 7.47 -18.42 -2.57
N GLY A 62 8.24 -17.45 -3.09
CA GLY A 62 8.13 -16.99 -4.47
C GLY A 62 7.18 -15.80 -4.66
N ILE A 63 6.49 -15.34 -3.62
CA ILE A 63 5.72 -14.09 -3.63
C ILE A 63 6.51 -13.02 -2.87
N PRO A 64 6.73 -11.83 -3.44
CA PRO A 64 7.37 -10.72 -2.73
C PRO A 64 6.56 -10.29 -1.51
N VAL A 65 7.24 -10.12 -0.38
CA VAL A 65 6.69 -9.54 0.84
C VAL A 65 7.32 -8.17 1.02
N ALA A 66 6.50 -7.12 1.03
CA ALA A 66 6.95 -5.76 1.19
C ALA A 66 6.37 -5.10 2.44
N LEU A 67 7.16 -4.26 3.08
CA LEU A 67 6.68 -3.45 4.19
C LEU A 67 5.99 -2.18 3.67
N PHE A 68 4.82 -1.88 4.22
CA PHE A 68 4.02 -0.67 4.01
C PHE A 68 3.88 0.05 5.36
N PRO A 69 4.98 0.67 5.86
CA PRO A 69 5.05 1.08 7.24
C PRO A 69 4.28 2.37 7.53
N GLY A 70 3.61 2.44 8.67
CA GLY A 70 3.08 3.69 9.22
C GLY A 70 4.16 4.52 9.93
N SER A 71 5.26 3.88 10.39
CA SER A 71 6.40 4.54 11.03
C SER A 71 7.67 3.70 10.95
N ALA A 72 8.83 4.31 11.25
CA ALA A 72 10.12 3.64 11.35
C ALA A 72 10.17 2.54 12.43
N MET A 73 9.26 2.55 13.39
CA MET A 73 9.18 1.52 14.44
C MET A 73 8.72 0.15 13.90
N GLN A 74 8.08 0.11 12.75
CA GLN A 74 7.59 -1.13 12.12
C GLN A 74 8.65 -1.81 11.24
N LEU A 75 9.86 -1.26 11.12
CA LEU A 75 10.89 -1.82 10.25
C LEU A 75 11.32 -3.22 10.68
N THR A 76 11.47 -4.09 9.68
CA THR A 76 11.97 -5.45 9.82
C THR A 76 12.81 -5.86 8.62
N ASP A 77 13.76 -6.74 8.82
CA ASP A 77 14.57 -7.37 7.76
C ASP A 77 13.91 -8.62 7.16
N GLN A 78 12.75 -9.01 7.69
CA GLN A 78 11.98 -10.15 7.20
C GLN A 78 11.09 -9.81 5.99
N VAL A 79 11.49 -8.82 5.19
CA VAL A 79 10.81 -8.40 3.96
C VAL A 79 11.79 -8.29 2.80
N ASP A 80 11.27 -8.35 1.57
CA ASP A 80 12.08 -8.19 0.36
C ASP A 80 12.23 -6.71 -0.02
N LEU A 81 11.28 -5.86 0.40
CA LEU A 81 11.20 -4.46 -0.01
C LEU A 81 10.52 -3.63 1.10
N VAL A 82 10.94 -2.39 1.25
CA VAL A 82 10.24 -1.36 2.03
C VAL A 82 9.68 -0.32 1.07
N LEU A 83 8.37 -0.08 1.09
CA LEU A 83 7.79 1.10 0.49
C LEU A 83 8.20 2.29 1.36
N PHE A 84 9.14 3.08 0.87
CA PHE A 84 9.70 4.22 1.59
C PHE A 84 8.78 5.43 1.38
N LEU A 85 7.70 5.47 2.21
CA LEU A 85 6.53 6.30 2.00
C LEU A 85 6.76 7.75 2.42
N SER A 86 6.44 8.68 1.53
CA SER A 86 6.25 10.10 1.90
C SER A 86 4.80 10.50 1.66
N LEU A 87 4.12 10.99 2.69
CA LEU A 87 2.71 11.42 2.62
C LEU A 87 2.63 12.81 1.96
N VAL A 88 2.83 12.84 0.65
CA VAL A 88 2.97 14.09 -0.12
C VAL A 88 1.69 14.93 -0.21
N SER A 89 0.52 14.34 0.05
CA SER A 89 -0.74 15.09 0.18
C SER A 89 -0.86 15.83 1.52
N GLY A 90 -0.03 15.48 2.51
CA GLY A 90 0.02 16.11 3.82
C GLY A 90 0.95 17.33 3.89
N ARG A 91 0.96 17.94 5.09
CA ARG A 91 1.90 19.03 5.44
C ARG A 91 2.57 18.78 6.79
N ASN A 92 2.43 17.54 7.31
CA ASN A 92 3.07 17.12 8.54
C ASN A 92 4.48 16.61 8.21
N PRO A 93 5.55 17.30 8.68
CA PRO A 93 6.94 16.92 8.37
C PRO A 93 7.29 15.52 8.87
N GLN A 94 6.65 15.02 9.92
CA GLN A 94 6.89 13.67 10.41
C GLN A 94 6.69 12.62 9.28
N TYR A 95 5.60 12.72 8.53
CA TYR A 95 5.26 11.76 7.46
C TYR A 95 5.80 12.16 6.09
N LEU A 96 6.36 13.37 5.96
CA LEU A 96 7.03 13.82 4.74
C LEU A 96 8.49 13.38 4.70
N ILE A 97 9.22 13.47 5.85
CA ILE A 97 10.67 13.24 5.88
C ILE A 97 11.20 12.65 7.19
N GLU A 98 10.62 12.96 8.36
CA GLU A 98 11.26 12.58 9.64
C GLU A 98 11.27 11.08 9.87
N GLU A 99 10.21 10.35 9.49
CA GLU A 99 10.18 8.88 9.56
C GLU A 99 11.25 8.25 8.65
N HIS A 100 11.58 8.88 7.51
CA HIS A 100 12.69 8.44 6.64
C HIS A 100 14.03 8.58 7.37
N VAL A 101 14.28 9.74 8.01
CA VAL A 101 15.52 9.97 8.77
C VAL A 101 15.64 8.96 9.91
N ARG A 102 14.55 8.69 10.63
CA ARG A 102 14.51 7.67 11.71
C ARG A 102 14.77 6.25 11.21
N ALA A 103 14.39 5.95 9.98
CA ALA A 103 14.59 4.64 9.36
C ALA A 103 16.06 4.35 8.99
N VAL A 104 16.87 5.38 8.71
CA VAL A 104 18.26 5.24 8.21
C VAL A 104 19.12 4.33 9.07
N PRO A 105 19.19 4.46 10.41
CA PRO A 105 20.05 3.61 11.23
C PRO A 105 19.70 2.11 11.14
N PHE A 106 18.41 1.79 10.95
CA PHE A 106 17.99 0.41 10.73
C PHE A 106 18.43 -0.08 9.34
N LEU A 107 18.14 0.67 8.29
CA LEU A 107 18.44 0.31 6.90
C LEU A 107 19.95 0.18 6.62
N GLN A 108 20.78 0.95 7.33
CA GLN A 108 22.25 0.80 7.27
C GLN A 108 22.74 -0.53 7.85
N ARG A 109 22.09 -1.02 8.91
CA ARG A 109 22.43 -2.31 9.55
C ARG A 109 21.81 -3.52 8.86
N HIS A 110 20.63 -3.31 8.24
CA HIS A 110 19.84 -4.32 7.58
C HIS A 110 19.53 -3.83 6.15
N PRO A 111 20.37 -4.13 5.15
CA PRO A 111 20.24 -3.62 3.80
C PRO A 111 19.04 -4.26 3.08
N VAL A 112 17.84 -3.78 3.37
CA VAL A 112 16.61 -4.14 2.67
C VAL A 112 16.41 -3.16 1.51
N ALA A 113 15.96 -3.65 0.36
CA ALA A 113 15.63 -2.79 -0.77
C ALA A 113 14.53 -1.78 -0.40
N THR A 114 14.63 -0.56 -0.93
CA THR A 114 13.62 0.49 -0.70
C THR A 114 13.04 0.96 -2.03
N LEU A 115 11.73 1.30 -2.03
CA LEU A 115 11.05 1.93 -3.15
C LEU A 115 10.49 3.27 -2.66
N SER A 116 11.10 4.38 -3.11
CA SER A 116 10.62 5.72 -2.79
C SER A 116 9.22 5.93 -3.35
N THR A 117 8.23 6.06 -2.46
CA THR A 117 6.82 6.01 -2.84
C THR A 117 6.08 7.24 -2.33
N ALA A 118 5.48 7.99 -3.26
CA ALA A 118 4.58 9.08 -2.95
C ALA A 118 3.23 8.52 -2.48
N TYR A 119 2.88 8.75 -1.23
CA TYR A 119 1.60 8.38 -0.68
C TYR A 119 0.65 9.57 -0.76
N ILE A 120 -0.46 9.41 -1.46
CA ILE A 120 -1.47 10.45 -1.70
C ILE A 120 -2.80 9.99 -1.11
N LEU A 121 -3.21 10.64 -0.02
CA LEU A 121 -4.47 10.35 0.65
C LEU A 121 -5.62 11.11 -0.02
N ILE A 122 -6.69 10.38 -0.36
CA ILE A 122 -7.87 10.86 -1.07
C ILE A 122 -9.10 10.60 -0.21
N ASP A 123 -10.05 11.52 -0.21
CA ASP A 123 -11.29 11.40 0.57
C ASP A 123 -12.07 10.13 0.19
N GLY A 124 -12.15 9.20 1.12
CA GLY A 124 -12.90 7.94 1.01
C GLY A 124 -14.29 7.97 1.65
N GLY A 125 -14.78 9.13 2.05
CA GLY A 125 -16.14 9.34 2.61
C GLY A 125 -16.24 9.27 4.13
N ARG A 126 -15.16 8.96 4.84
CA ARG A 126 -15.08 8.94 6.32
C ARG A 126 -13.68 9.23 6.79
N VAL A 127 -13.56 9.69 8.03
CA VAL A 127 -12.24 9.82 8.69
C VAL A 127 -11.61 8.43 8.86
N THR A 128 -10.37 8.30 8.41
CA THR A 128 -9.59 7.06 8.47
C THR A 128 -8.46 7.16 9.49
N SER A 129 -7.89 6.01 9.88
CA SER A 129 -6.77 5.99 10.84
C SER A 129 -5.57 6.79 10.35
N VAL A 130 -5.22 6.68 9.06
CA VAL A 130 -4.11 7.44 8.48
C VAL A 130 -4.36 8.94 8.53
N GLU A 131 -5.58 9.40 8.28
CA GLU A 131 -5.97 10.81 8.40
C GLU A 131 -5.80 11.31 9.84
N ALA A 132 -6.37 10.57 10.79
CA ALA A 132 -6.34 10.94 12.21
C ALA A 132 -4.90 10.96 12.76
N VAL A 133 -4.11 9.91 12.49
CA VAL A 133 -2.75 9.76 13.02
C VAL A 133 -1.79 10.75 12.38
N SER A 134 -1.88 10.96 11.07
CA SER A 134 -0.99 11.87 10.35
C SER A 134 -1.40 13.33 10.43
N GLN A 135 -2.62 13.63 10.90
CA GLN A 135 -3.23 14.96 10.87
C GLN A 135 -3.26 15.54 9.45
N THR A 136 -3.44 14.66 8.47
CA THR A 136 -3.45 15.02 7.06
C THR A 136 -4.88 15.02 6.54
N ARG A 137 -5.35 16.18 6.10
CA ARG A 137 -6.63 16.27 5.40
C ARG A 137 -6.52 15.58 4.04
N PRO A 138 -7.39 14.61 3.70
CA PRO A 138 -7.39 13.97 2.39
C PRO A 138 -7.66 14.98 1.26
N LEU A 139 -7.11 14.71 0.09
CA LEU A 139 -7.46 15.49 -1.11
C LEU A 139 -8.89 15.18 -1.53
N PRO A 140 -9.65 16.20 -2.02
CA PRO A 140 -11.01 15.99 -2.49
C PRO A 140 -11.07 14.98 -3.65
N ALA A 141 -11.97 14.00 -3.54
CA ALA A 141 -12.16 12.96 -4.55
C ALA A 141 -12.74 13.47 -5.89
N ASP A 142 -13.33 14.64 -5.89
CA ASP A 142 -13.88 15.33 -7.06
C ASP A 142 -12.89 16.30 -7.74
N LYS A 143 -11.62 16.31 -7.31
CA LYS A 143 -10.56 17.18 -7.83
C LYS A 143 -9.38 16.35 -8.39
N PRO A 144 -9.58 15.60 -9.50
CA PRO A 144 -8.53 14.74 -10.07
C PRO A 144 -7.28 15.52 -10.50
N GLU A 145 -7.44 16.78 -10.94
CA GLU A 145 -6.34 17.67 -11.31
C GLU A 145 -5.40 17.98 -10.11
N LEU A 146 -5.95 18.07 -8.91
CA LEU A 146 -5.18 18.33 -7.71
C LEU A 146 -4.35 17.09 -7.31
N VAL A 147 -4.93 15.89 -7.45
CA VAL A 147 -4.22 14.62 -7.22
C VAL A 147 -3.11 14.43 -8.25
N ALA A 148 -3.40 14.69 -9.53
CA ALA A 148 -2.42 14.63 -10.60
C ALA A 148 -1.25 15.60 -10.37
N ALA A 149 -1.52 16.81 -9.91
CA ALA A 149 -0.47 17.79 -9.57
C ALA A 149 0.47 17.28 -8.45
N HIS A 150 -0.07 16.60 -7.41
CA HIS A 150 0.75 15.98 -6.37
C HIS A 150 1.60 14.83 -6.93
N ALA A 151 1.06 14.02 -7.83
CA ALA A 151 1.79 12.94 -8.48
C ALA A 151 2.95 13.46 -9.35
N ILE A 152 2.71 14.54 -10.13
CA ILE A 152 3.75 15.21 -10.94
C ILE A 152 4.84 15.78 -10.01
N ALA A 153 4.46 16.48 -8.96
CA ALA A 153 5.42 17.05 -8.02
C ALA A 153 6.30 15.94 -7.40
N ALA A 154 5.69 14.84 -6.97
CA ALA A 154 6.41 13.68 -6.45
C ALA A 154 7.39 13.09 -7.49
N HIS A 155 6.97 12.98 -8.75
CA HIS A 155 7.82 12.53 -9.84
C HIS A 155 9.02 13.47 -10.05
N LEU A 156 8.78 14.79 -10.07
CA LEU A 156 9.82 15.80 -10.28
C LEU A 156 10.87 15.86 -9.17
N ILE A 157 10.50 15.54 -7.93
CA ILE A 157 11.46 15.40 -6.81
C ILE A 157 12.11 14.01 -6.73
N GLY A 158 11.85 13.13 -7.71
CA GLY A 158 12.56 11.86 -7.87
C GLY A 158 11.90 10.64 -7.23
N MET A 159 10.63 10.71 -6.80
CA MET A 159 9.94 9.54 -6.28
C MET A 159 9.69 8.49 -7.38
N GLN A 160 9.86 7.22 -7.01
CA GLN A 160 9.90 6.11 -7.95
C GLN A 160 8.52 5.47 -8.18
N ALA A 161 7.60 5.63 -7.24
CA ALA A 161 6.24 5.07 -7.32
C ALA A 161 5.21 6.02 -6.74
N ILE A 162 3.95 5.84 -7.13
CA ILE A 162 2.79 6.59 -6.62
C ILE A 162 1.81 5.60 -5.98
N TYR A 163 1.31 5.92 -4.79
CA TYR A 163 0.29 5.18 -4.08
C TYR A 163 -0.91 6.08 -3.82
N LEU A 164 -2.04 5.79 -4.45
CA LEU A 164 -3.32 6.45 -4.21
C LEU A 164 -4.10 5.66 -3.16
N GLU A 165 -4.46 6.30 -2.07
CA GLU A 165 -5.09 5.65 -0.93
C GLU A 165 -6.39 6.36 -0.52
N ALA A 166 -7.49 5.60 -0.40
CA ALA A 166 -8.74 6.11 0.17
C ALA A 166 -8.82 5.91 1.71
N GLY A 167 -7.90 5.12 2.27
CA GLY A 167 -7.84 4.78 3.69
C GLY A 167 -8.46 3.42 4.03
N SER A 168 -7.91 2.78 5.06
CA SER A 168 -8.44 1.51 5.56
C SER A 168 -9.88 1.69 6.04
N GLY A 169 -10.78 0.84 5.58
CA GLY A 169 -12.20 0.90 5.91
C GLY A 169 -12.98 2.05 5.26
N ALA A 170 -12.41 2.75 4.28
CA ALA A 170 -13.09 3.81 3.53
C ALA A 170 -14.45 3.33 2.97
N GLU A 171 -15.42 4.23 2.88
CA GLU A 171 -16.74 3.92 2.31
C GLU A 171 -16.69 3.76 0.81
N ARG A 172 -15.80 4.52 0.16
CA ARG A 172 -15.63 4.55 -1.29
C ARG A 172 -14.16 4.34 -1.65
N PRO A 173 -13.87 3.57 -2.71
CA PRO A 173 -12.52 3.48 -3.26
C PRO A 173 -12.12 4.77 -3.95
N VAL A 174 -10.84 4.90 -4.29
CA VAL A 174 -10.34 5.99 -5.13
C VAL A 174 -11.12 6.02 -6.44
N PRO A 175 -11.71 7.17 -6.85
CA PRO A 175 -12.50 7.28 -8.07
C PRO A 175 -11.67 6.99 -9.33
N GLU A 176 -12.29 6.35 -10.32
CA GLU A 176 -11.61 5.99 -11.58
C GLU A 176 -11.07 7.20 -12.35
N ASN A 177 -11.77 8.35 -12.33
CA ASN A 177 -11.30 9.58 -12.97
C ASN A 177 -10.03 10.11 -12.31
N VAL A 178 -9.88 9.95 -10.99
CA VAL A 178 -8.65 10.29 -10.25
C VAL A 178 -7.50 9.38 -10.66
N ILE A 179 -7.74 8.06 -10.74
CA ILE A 179 -6.73 7.08 -11.18
C ILE A 179 -6.29 7.40 -12.60
N ARG A 180 -7.22 7.64 -13.54
CA ARG A 180 -6.92 8.02 -14.94
C ARG A 180 -6.12 9.30 -15.03
N ALA A 181 -6.48 10.33 -14.26
CA ALA A 181 -5.75 11.60 -14.24
C ALA A 181 -4.30 11.41 -13.73
N CYS A 182 -4.13 10.65 -12.66
CA CYS A 182 -2.81 10.34 -12.12
C CYS A 182 -1.98 9.51 -13.12
N ARG A 183 -2.54 8.47 -13.75
CA ARG A 183 -1.85 7.67 -14.78
C ARG A 183 -1.41 8.51 -15.98
N ALA A 184 -2.28 9.40 -16.47
CA ALA A 184 -1.95 10.31 -17.56
C ALA A 184 -0.81 11.28 -17.20
N ALA A 185 -0.76 11.71 -15.94
CA ALA A 185 0.24 12.64 -15.42
C ALA A 185 1.64 12.01 -15.24
N VAL A 186 1.69 10.72 -14.85
CA VAL A 186 2.94 9.99 -14.56
C VAL A 186 2.91 8.59 -15.19
N PRO A 187 2.96 8.50 -16.53
CA PRO A 187 2.73 7.25 -17.27
C PRO A 187 3.76 6.15 -16.96
N ASP A 188 4.99 6.53 -16.62
CA ASP A 188 6.12 5.62 -16.44
C ASP A 188 6.35 5.20 -14.97
N ARG A 189 5.47 5.61 -14.04
CA ARG A 189 5.63 5.27 -12.63
C ARG A 189 4.68 4.15 -12.22
N PRO A 190 5.14 3.15 -11.44
CA PRO A 190 4.24 2.20 -10.80
C PRO A 190 3.16 2.92 -10.02
N LEU A 191 1.89 2.60 -10.30
CA LEU A 191 0.72 3.19 -9.68
C LEU A 191 -0.01 2.14 -8.85
N PHE A 192 0.04 2.32 -7.53
CA PHE A 192 -0.68 1.53 -6.55
C PHE A 192 -2.00 2.21 -6.21
N VAL A 193 -3.06 1.44 -6.05
CA VAL A 193 -4.38 1.95 -5.65
C VAL A 193 -4.96 1.06 -4.55
N GLY A 194 -5.23 1.66 -3.39
CA GLY A 194 -5.78 0.99 -2.21
C GLY A 194 -6.88 1.77 -1.50
N GLY A 195 -7.45 1.13 -0.48
CA GLY A 195 -8.53 1.68 0.32
C GLY A 195 -9.91 1.53 -0.31
N GLY A 196 -10.88 1.03 0.46
CA GLY A 196 -12.29 0.93 0.07
C GLY A 196 -12.63 -0.07 -1.04
N ILE A 197 -11.68 -0.85 -1.56
CA ILE A 197 -11.94 -1.88 -2.58
C ILE A 197 -12.47 -3.14 -1.90
N ARG A 198 -13.74 -3.46 -2.13
CA ARG A 198 -14.45 -4.57 -1.46
C ARG A 198 -14.97 -5.63 -2.40
N THR A 199 -14.97 -5.38 -3.72
CA THR A 199 -15.49 -6.31 -4.72
C THR A 199 -14.50 -6.51 -5.87
N PRO A 200 -14.51 -7.68 -6.53
CA PRO A 200 -13.72 -7.89 -7.76
C PRO A 200 -14.05 -6.88 -8.87
N ALA A 201 -15.30 -6.42 -8.95
CA ALA A 201 -15.69 -5.40 -9.92
C ALA A 201 -14.95 -4.07 -9.69
N GLN A 202 -14.81 -3.63 -8.43
CA GLN A 202 -14.04 -2.44 -8.08
C GLN A 202 -12.53 -2.62 -8.36
N ALA A 203 -11.98 -3.81 -8.10
CA ALA A 203 -10.60 -4.12 -8.45
C ALA A 203 -10.36 -4.02 -9.96
N ARG A 204 -11.27 -4.56 -10.77
CA ARG A 204 -11.22 -4.46 -12.23
C ARG A 204 -11.34 -3.01 -12.71
N ALA A 205 -12.23 -2.23 -12.13
CA ALA A 205 -12.39 -0.81 -12.46
C ALA A 205 -11.12 -0.01 -12.18
N ALA A 206 -10.46 -0.23 -11.03
CA ALA A 206 -9.18 0.40 -10.70
C ALA A 206 -8.08 0.02 -11.71
N ARG A 207 -7.99 -1.27 -12.11
CA ARG A 207 -7.06 -1.72 -13.16
C ARG A 207 -7.34 -1.04 -14.50
N ALA A 208 -8.58 -1.07 -14.94
CA ALA A 208 -9.01 -0.45 -16.21
C ALA A 208 -8.78 1.07 -16.23
N ALA A 209 -8.80 1.71 -15.06
CA ALA A 209 -8.48 3.12 -14.91
C ALA A 209 -6.96 3.43 -14.94
N GLY A 210 -6.09 2.41 -14.88
CA GLY A 210 -4.64 2.57 -15.04
C GLY A 210 -3.79 2.22 -13.81
N ALA A 211 -4.37 1.65 -12.75
CA ALA A 211 -3.58 1.12 -11.64
C ALA A 211 -2.69 -0.05 -12.12
N ASP A 212 -1.41 -0.09 -11.76
CA ASP A 212 -0.59 -1.28 -11.95
C ASP A 212 -0.86 -2.30 -10.84
N PHE A 213 -0.98 -1.82 -9.63
CA PHE A 213 -1.26 -2.66 -8.46
C PHE A 213 -2.55 -2.22 -7.78
N VAL A 214 -3.44 -3.19 -7.57
CA VAL A 214 -4.64 -3.02 -6.75
C VAL A 214 -4.37 -3.64 -5.38
N VAL A 215 -4.59 -2.88 -4.32
CA VAL A 215 -4.32 -3.30 -2.94
C VAL A 215 -5.62 -3.52 -2.20
N ILE A 216 -5.78 -4.72 -1.62
CA ILE A 216 -6.92 -5.08 -0.77
C ILE A 216 -6.44 -5.51 0.62
N GLY A 217 -7.13 -5.09 1.67
CA GLY A 217 -6.85 -5.47 3.06
C GLY A 217 -8.07 -6.07 3.73
N THR A 218 -9.07 -5.27 4.08
CA THR A 218 -10.26 -5.65 4.87
C THR A 218 -10.95 -6.94 4.39
N VAL A 219 -11.12 -7.10 3.09
CA VAL A 219 -11.78 -8.29 2.50
C VAL A 219 -10.98 -9.58 2.67
N VAL A 220 -9.66 -9.47 2.89
CA VAL A 220 -8.78 -10.63 3.17
C VAL A 220 -9.04 -11.14 4.59
N GLU A 221 -9.16 -10.22 5.54
CA GLU A 221 -9.48 -10.52 6.94
C GLU A 221 -10.87 -11.15 7.05
N GLU A 222 -11.82 -10.76 6.21
CA GLU A 222 -13.18 -11.29 6.13
C GLU A 222 -13.27 -12.65 5.39
N GLY A 223 -12.16 -13.20 4.91
CA GLY A 223 -12.12 -14.52 4.26
C GLY A 223 -12.68 -14.57 2.84
N SER A 224 -12.66 -13.47 2.12
CA SER A 224 -13.16 -13.38 0.75
C SER A 224 -12.39 -14.27 -0.25
N ASN A 225 -13.03 -14.59 -1.35
CA ASN A 225 -12.45 -15.37 -2.46
C ASN A 225 -11.34 -14.58 -3.19
N LEU A 226 -10.09 -14.72 -2.75
CA LEU A 226 -8.93 -14.04 -3.31
C LEU A 226 -8.73 -14.30 -4.81
N LYS A 227 -9.09 -15.49 -5.31
CA LYS A 227 -8.93 -15.85 -6.73
C LYS A 227 -9.75 -14.93 -7.64
N ALA A 228 -10.98 -14.59 -7.23
CA ALA A 228 -11.82 -13.67 -7.99
C ALA A 228 -11.22 -12.26 -8.07
N PHE A 229 -10.58 -11.78 -6.99
CA PHE A 229 -9.87 -10.50 -7.00
C PHE A 229 -8.60 -10.53 -7.85
N VAL A 230 -7.83 -11.62 -7.79
CA VAL A 230 -6.64 -11.81 -8.65
C VAL A 230 -7.03 -11.77 -10.12
N GLU A 231 -8.07 -12.50 -10.50
CA GLU A 231 -8.58 -12.50 -11.89
C GLU A 231 -9.07 -11.11 -12.34
N ALA A 232 -9.70 -10.37 -11.43
CA ALA A 232 -10.18 -9.03 -11.71
C ALA A 232 -9.06 -7.98 -11.80
N ALA A 233 -7.93 -8.20 -11.13
CA ALA A 233 -6.79 -7.30 -11.10
C ALA A 233 -5.69 -7.65 -12.14
N ARG A 234 -5.92 -8.59 -13.02
CA ARG A 234 -5.06 -8.90 -14.19
C ARG A 234 -5.27 -7.89 -15.33
#